data_bff5dcd300ede497f5d3a39e2fab7454
#
_entry.id   bff5dcd300ede497f5d3a39e2fab7454
#
_cell.length_a   1.000
_cell.length_b   1.000
_cell.length_c   1.000
_cell.angle_alpha   90.00
_cell.angle_beta   90.00
_cell.angle_gamma   90.00
#
_symmetry.space_group_name_H-M   'P 1'
#
loop_
_entity.id
_entity.type
_entity.pdbx_description
1 polymer ?
#
loop_
_entity_poly.entity_id
_entity_poly.type
_entity_poly.pdbx_seq_one_letter_code
_entity_poly.pdbx_strand_id
1 'polypeptide(L)'
;MEKRAYTVDLLRGLAIVGMVLSGQILWHAELPAWLFHAQVPPPSFRFDPSVPGITWVDLVFPFFLFSMGAAFPLALRRRLEQRGESVALILTVVARRWALLALFAIALANLRSGVTGTLPGWGSSLLQLAGWGCFCALFMRFGRLSDRQNRMVCLAGVAGIAALLAAARWIWGLPVSAERSDVIILVLANMALFGSLVWLYTRNNLLARLGVLALLAALRLGSGVEGSWNEALWNWSPAPWLFRFDYLKYLCIIIPGTIAGDRIYEWMTQSGEDAPGASRRREVWILVLLVTLICLNMWGLFARQLVVNLAAGVLICLLLRRLLRGDGSATGRLHGSLFGWGFFWLMLGLALEAFEGGIKKDYATFSYFFVTSG
;
A
#
# COMPACT_ATOMS: atom_id res chain seq x y z
N MET A 1 -1.34 -29.38 -8.24
CA MET A 1 -0.44 -28.31 -7.74
C MET A 1 -1.29 -27.16 -7.20
N GLU A 2 -0.98 -26.66 -6.02
CA GLU A 2 -1.74 -25.56 -5.41
C GLU A 2 -1.48 -24.27 -6.22
N LYS A 3 -2.53 -23.66 -6.80
CA LYS A 3 -2.39 -22.39 -7.54
C LYS A 3 -1.93 -21.30 -6.56
N ARG A 4 -0.89 -20.58 -6.88
CA ARG A 4 -0.34 -19.48 -6.05
C ARG A 4 -0.52 -18.15 -6.77
N ALA A 5 -0.89 -17.11 -6.04
CA ALA A 5 -1.08 -15.77 -6.56
C ALA A 5 0.27 -15.02 -6.73
N TYR A 6 1.13 -15.53 -7.63
CA TYR A 6 2.46 -14.93 -7.89
C TYR A 6 2.37 -13.44 -8.28
N THR A 7 1.28 -13.03 -8.93
CA THR A 7 1.08 -11.64 -9.37
C THR A 7 1.05 -10.66 -8.19
N VAL A 8 0.41 -11.04 -7.07
CA VAL A 8 0.36 -10.17 -5.88
C VAL A 8 1.73 -10.08 -5.22
N ASP A 9 2.48 -11.19 -5.17
CA ASP A 9 3.86 -11.20 -4.67
C ASP A 9 4.79 -10.38 -5.57
N LEU A 10 4.62 -10.46 -6.91
CA LEU A 10 5.37 -9.67 -7.89
C LEU A 10 5.11 -8.17 -7.74
N LEU A 11 3.84 -7.76 -7.62
CA LEU A 11 3.48 -6.35 -7.44
C LEU A 11 4.12 -5.76 -6.17
N ARG A 12 4.13 -6.55 -5.09
CA ARG A 12 4.81 -6.17 -3.84
C ARG A 12 6.33 -6.08 -4.02
N GLY A 13 6.92 -7.03 -4.76
CA GLY A 13 8.34 -7.02 -5.10
C GLY A 13 8.72 -5.79 -5.92
N LEU A 14 7.93 -5.43 -6.93
CA LEU A 14 8.11 -4.22 -7.73
C LEU A 14 8.02 -2.94 -6.88
N ALA A 15 7.07 -2.88 -5.93
CA ALA A 15 6.99 -1.77 -5.00
C ALA A 15 8.25 -1.63 -4.13
N ILE A 16 8.80 -2.74 -3.64
CA ILE A 16 10.05 -2.74 -2.85
C ILE A 16 11.23 -2.29 -3.71
N VAL A 17 11.37 -2.84 -4.93
CA VAL A 17 12.44 -2.43 -5.86
C VAL A 17 12.31 -0.95 -6.21
N GLY A 18 11.10 -0.47 -6.52
CA GLY A 18 10.83 0.93 -6.78
C GLY A 18 11.18 1.83 -5.59
N MET A 19 10.88 1.41 -4.36
CA MET A 19 11.25 2.14 -3.14
C MET A 19 12.77 2.25 -2.98
N VAL A 20 13.49 1.17 -3.20
CA VAL A 20 14.97 1.18 -3.13
C VAL A 20 15.55 2.07 -4.22
N LEU A 21 15.07 1.93 -5.45
CA LEU A 21 15.55 2.75 -6.58
C LEU A 21 15.29 4.24 -6.35
N SER A 22 14.08 4.60 -5.90
CA SER A 22 13.75 6.02 -5.61
C SER A 22 14.64 6.62 -4.52
N GLY A 23 15.02 5.82 -3.52
CA GLY A 23 15.92 6.22 -2.45
C GLY A 23 17.39 6.37 -2.87
N GLN A 24 17.79 5.86 -4.04
CA GLN A 24 19.15 5.96 -4.57
C GLN A 24 19.31 7.12 -5.57
N ILE A 25 18.24 7.78 -5.96
CA ILE A 25 18.32 8.94 -6.86
C ILE A 25 18.97 10.10 -6.12
N LEU A 26 20.09 10.60 -6.66
CA LEU A 26 20.80 11.71 -6.06
C LEU A 26 19.98 13.00 -6.16
N TRP A 27 19.70 13.61 -5.04
CA TRP A 27 19.10 14.93 -4.94
C TRP A 27 20.04 15.96 -5.56
N HIS A 28 19.48 16.94 -6.24
CA HIS A 28 20.23 18.00 -6.96
C HIS A 28 21.01 17.51 -8.20
N ALA A 29 20.83 16.26 -8.63
CA ALA A 29 21.35 15.83 -9.92
C ALA A 29 20.56 16.47 -11.08
N GLU A 30 21.23 16.78 -12.18
CA GLU A 30 20.60 17.27 -13.43
C GLU A 30 19.88 16.14 -14.15
N LEU A 31 18.86 15.59 -13.50
CA LEU A 31 18.03 14.50 -14.01
C LEU A 31 16.62 15.00 -14.36
N PRO A 32 15.93 14.35 -15.31
CA PRO A 32 14.57 14.72 -15.69
C PRO A 32 13.61 14.68 -14.50
N ALA A 33 12.67 15.63 -14.45
CA ALA A 33 11.73 15.83 -13.34
C ALA A 33 10.87 14.59 -13.04
N TRP A 34 10.55 13.75 -14.04
CA TRP A 34 9.76 12.55 -13.87
C TRP A 34 10.47 11.44 -13.05
N LEU A 35 11.76 11.57 -12.78
CA LEU A 35 12.50 10.66 -11.89
C LEU A 35 12.31 10.96 -10.41
N PHE A 36 11.80 12.14 -10.08
CA PHE A 36 11.56 12.57 -8.70
C PHE A 36 10.06 12.52 -8.36
N HIS A 37 9.72 12.73 -7.11
CA HIS A 37 8.32 12.96 -6.71
C HIS A 37 7.77 14.20 -7.43
N ALA A 38 6.53 14.13 -7.90
CA ALA A 38 5.90 15.25 -8.57
C ALA A 38 5.85 16.52 -7.70
N GLN A 39 5.68 16.37 -6.38
CA GLN A 39 5.67 17.47 -5.41
C GLN A 39 7.07 17.93 -4.94
N VAL A 40 8.14 17.44 -5.56
CA VAL A 40 9.52 17.86 -5.27
C VAL A 40 10.25 18.13 -6.60
N PRO A 41 9.74 19.10 -7.40
CA PRO A 41 10.24 19.29 -8.75
C PRO A 41 11.63 19.95 -8.76
N PRO A 42 12.52 19.54 -9.68
CA PRO A 42 13.73 20.31 -9.98
C PRO A 42 13.38 21.67 -10.61
N PRO A 43 14.21 22.70 -10.52
CA PRO A 43 15.54 22.68 -9.89
C PRO A 43 15.52 22.97 -8.37
N SER A 44 14.37 23.31 -7.81
CA SER A 44 14.27 23.74 -6.41
C SER A 44 14.45 22.58 -5.42
N PHE A 45 13.99 21.37 -5.79
CA PHE A 45 13.90 20.18 -4.93
C PHE A 45 13.23 20.48 -3.57
N ARG A 46 12.37 21.50 -3.54
CA ARG A 46 11.57 21.84 -2.37
C ARG A 46 10.19 21.19 -2.49
N PHE A 47 9.73 20.67 -1.37
CA PHE A 47 8.40 20.12 -1.28
C PHE A 47 7.34 21.21 -1.50
N ASP A 48 6.49 21.02 -2.51
CA ASP A 48 5.36 21.88 -2.82
C ASP A 48 4.09 21.03 -2.98
N PRO A 49 3.22 21.01 -1.96
CA PRO A 49 1.99 20.21 -2.00
C PRO A 49 0.93 20.77 -2.97
N SER A 50 1.14 21.97 -3.53
CA SER A 50 0.23 22.57 -4.51
C SER A 50 0.42 21.98 -5.91
N VAL A 51 1.60 21.44 -6.22
CA VAL A 51 1.93 20.90 -7.56
C VAL A 51 1.15 19.62 -7.84
N PRO A 52 0.23 19.61 -8.82
CA PRO A 52 -0.50 18.41 -9.21
C PRO A 52 0.34 17.58 -10.17
N GLY A 53 0.11 16.26 -10.14
CA GLY A 53 0.79 15.28 -10.98
C GLY A 53 1.26 14.07 -10.18
N ILE A 54 1.62 13.03 -10.89
CA ILE A 54 2.24 11.82 -10.33
C ILE A 54 3.38 11.36 -11.23
N THR A 55 4.38 10.74 -10.61
CA THR A 55 5.47 10.06 -11.28
C THR A 55 5.51 8.59 -10.86
N TRP A 56 6.41 7.81 -11.42
CA TRP A 56 6.58 6.41 -11.03
C TRP A 56 6.94 6.26 -9.53
N VAL A 57 7.65 7.24 -8.97
CA VAL A 57 8.02 7.25 -7.53
C VAL A 57 6.77 7.34 -6.65
N ASP A 58 5.75 8.06 -7.12
CA ASP A 58 4.50 8.24 -6.40
C ASP A 58 3.61 6.98 -6.44
N LEU A 59 3.86 6.03 -7.37
CA LEU A 59 3.14 4.76 -7.47
C LEU A 59 3.64 3.68 -6.50
N VAL A 60 4.84 3.81 -5.97
CA VAL A 60 5.45 2.80 -5.07
C VAL A 60 4.58 2.50 -3.86
N PHE A 61 4.12 3.53 -3.18
CA PHE A 61 3.30 3.39 -1.97
C PHE A 61 1.90 2.81 -2.25
N PRO A 62 1.14 3.29 -3.25
CA PRO A 62 -0.13 2.67 -3.63
C PRO A 62 -0.01 1.22 -4.05
N PHE A 63 1.02 0.85 -4.80
CA PHE A 63 1.26 -0.55 -5.17
C PHE A 63 1.42 -1.45 -3.96
N PHE A 64 2.12 -0.94 -2.94
CA PHE A 64 2.27 -1.66 -1.69
C PHE A 64 0.93 -1.81 -0.94
N LEU A 65 0.15 -0.74 -0.84
CA LEU A 65 -1.17 -0.75 -0.20
C LEU A 65 -2.18 -1.63 -0.95
N PHE A 66 -2.24 -1.51 -2.28
CA PHE A 66 -3.13 -2.33 -3.10
C PHE A 66 -2.80 -3.82 -2.96
N SER A 67 -1.51 -4.17 -3.07
CA SER A 67 -1.07 -5.57 -2.89
C SER A 67 -1.31 -6.09 -1.48
N MET A 68 -1.22 -5.24 -0.45
CA MET A 68 -1.61 -5.57 0.92
C MET A 68 -3.11 -5.87 1.00
N GLY A 69 -3.95 -5.01 0.40
CA GLY A 69 -5.40 -5.23 0.31
C GLY A 69 -5.73 -6.55 -0.36
N ALA A 70 -5.11 -6.84 -1.51
CA ALA A 70 -5.30 -8.09 -2.25
C ALA A 70 -4.85 -9.35 -1.46
N ALA A 71 -3.88 -9.18 -0.56
CA ALA A 71 -3.39 -10.29 0.26
C ALA A 71 -4.35 -10.68 1.40
N PHE A 72 -5.26 -9.79 1.86
CA PHE A 72 -6.18 -10.13 2.96
C PHE A 72 -7.12 -11.28 2.62
N PRO A 73 -7.86 -11.27 1.49
CA PRO A 73 -8.66 -12.43 1.09
C PRO A 73 -7.83 -13.70 0.97
N LEU A 74 -6.68 -13.62 0.31
CA LEU A 74 -5.82 -14.78 0.05
C LEU A 74 -5.30 -15.42 1.34
N ALA A 75 -4.95 -14.60 2.33
CA ALA A 75 -4.39 -15.09 3.60
C ALA A 75 -5.46 -15.46 4.63
N LEU A 76 -6.48 -14.60 4.81
CA LEU A 76 -7.44 -14.74 5.90
C LEU A 76 -8.57 -15.69 5.56
N ARG A 77 -9.05 -15.70 4.30
CA ARG A 77 -10.10 -16.62 3.85
C ARG A 77 -9.63 -18.06 3.92
N ARG A 78 -8.37 -18.33 3.52
CA ARG A 78 -7.76 -19.65 3.66
C ARG A 78 -7.72 -20.12 5.12
N ARG A 79 -7.44 -19.24 6.08
CA ARG A 79 -7.44 -19.56 7.51
C ARG A 79 -8.84 -19.87 8.04
N LEU A 80 -9.84 -19.06 7.60
CA LEU A 80 -11.25 -19.27 7.99
C LEU A 80 -11.84 -20.54 7.40
N GLU A 81 -11.73 -20.72 6.07
CA GLU A 81 -12.45 -21.75 5.33
C GLU A 81 -11.71 -23.09 5.29
N GLN A 82 -10.37 -23.07 5.14
CA GLN A 82 -9.59 -24.31 5.01
C GLN A 82 -9.05 -24.83 6.35
N ARG A 83 -8.72 -23.92 7.28
CA ARG A 83 -8.17 -24.31 8.59
C ARG A 83 -9.20 -24.26 9.72
N GLY A 84 -10.41 -23.72 9.47
CA GLY A 84 -11.45 -23.58 10.49
C GLY A 84 -11.06 -22.67 11.66
N GLU A 85 -10.12 -21.75 11.46
CA GLU A 85 -9.68 -20.88 12.55
C GLU A 85 -10.78 -19.89 12.94
N SER A 86 -10.93 -19.65 14.24
CA SER A 86 -11.93 -18.69 14.73
C SER A 86 -11.57 -17.25 14.39
N VAL A 87 -12.58 -16.39 14.26
CA VAL A 87 -12.40 -14.95 14.03
C VAL A 87 -11.51 -14.32 15.12
N ALA A 88 -11.69 -14.73 16.39
CA ALA A 88 -10.88 -14.24 17.51
C ALA A 88 -9.39 -14.55 17.34
N LEU A 89 -9.05 -15.75 16.86
CA LEU A 89 -7.66 -16.11 16.58
C LEU A 89 -7.07 -15.27 15.45
N ILE A 90 -7.86 -15.01 14.40
CA ILE A 90 -7.44 -14.14 13.30
C ILE A 90 -7.18 -12.72 13.79
N LEU A 91 -8.09 -12.16 14.60
CA LEU A 91 -7.93 -10.84 15.19
C LEU A 91 -6.66 -10.73 16.03
N THR A 92 -6.34 -11.76 16.81
CA THR A 92 -5.08 -11.82 17.59
C THR A 92 -3.85 -11.75 16.68
N VAL A 93 -3.87 -12.47 15.55
CA VAL A 93 -2.76 -12.44 14.57
C VAL A 93 -2.64 -11.09 13.89
N VAL A 94 -3.77 -10.47 13.51
CA VAL A 94 -3.80 -9.14 12.91
C VAL A 94 -3.28 -8.09 13.90
N ALA A 95 -3.77 -8.12 15.14
CA ALA A 95 -3.33 -7.20 16.20
C ALA A 95 -1.82 -7.33 16.50
N ARG A 96 -1.33 -8.58 16.56
CA ARG A 96 0.11 -8.83 16.72
C ARG A 96 0.93 -8.23 15.57
N ARG A 97 0.49 -8.40 14.32
CA ARG A 97 1.17 -7.81 13.14
C ARG A 97 1.19 -6.28 13.21
N TRP A 98 0.06 -5.68 13.55
CA TRP A 98 -0.05 -4.25 13.77
C TRP A 98 0.95 -3.76 14.83
N ALA A 99 0.96 -4.39 16.00
CA ALA A 99 1.84 -4.01 17.10
C ALA A 99 3.33 -4.11 16.73
N LEU A 100 3.73 -5.18 16.02
CA LEU A 100 5.11 -5.36 15.57
C LEU A 100 5.52 -4.32 14.52
N LEU A 101 4.63 -3.97 13.58
CA LEU A 101 4.90 -2.92 12.59
C LEU A 101 4.94 -1.54 13.22
N ALA A 102 4.07 -1.25 14.20
CA ALA A 102 4.10 0.01 14.95
C ALA A 102 5.40 0.14 15.76
N LEU A 103 5.80 -0.93 16.45
CA LEU A 103 7.11 -0.97 17.14
C LEU A 103 8.27 -0.74 16.17
N PHE A 104 8.22 -1.35 15.00
CA PHE A 104 9.24 -1.16 13.95
C PHE A 104 9.28 0.30 13.48
N ALA A 105 8.12 0.94 13.24
CA ALA A 105 8.04 2.34 12.82
C ALA A 105 8.69 3.29 13.84
N ILE A 106 8.42 3.07 15.13
CA ILE A 106 8.97 3.88 16.22
C ILE A 106 10.48 3.60 16.36
N ALA A 107 10.87 2.34 16.42
CA ALA A 107 12.27 1.96 16.63
C ALA A 107 13.16 2.42 15.47
N LEU A 108 12.72 2.23 14.21
CA LEU A 108 13.47 2.65 13.03
C LEU A 108 13.72 4.16 13.04
N ALA A 109 12.71 4.97 13.35
CA ALA A 109 12.85 6.42 13.37
C ALA A 109 13.80 6.91 14.49
N ASN A 110 13.82 6.23 15.63
CA ASN A 110 14.68 6.57 16.76
C ASN A 110 16.12 6.05 16.63
N LEU A 111 16.34 5.04 15.79
CA LEU A 111 17.68 4.50 15.54
C LEU A 111 18.36 5.08 14.28
N ARG A 112 17.71 6.02 13.57
CA ARG A 112 18.32 6.69 12.40
C ARG A 112 19.47 7.62 12.82
N SER A 113 20.42 7.81 11.90
CA SER A 113 21.58 8.67 12.09
C SER A 113 21.25 10.10 12.53
N GLY A 114 20.12 10.65 12.13
CA GLY A 114 19.64 11.96 12.59
C GLY A 114 19.35 12.06 14.09
N VAL A 115 19.16 10.93 14.78
CA VAL A 115 18.97 10.85 16.25
C VAL A 115 20.25 10.43 16.94
N THR A 116 20.97 9.48 16.34
CA THR A 116 22.18 8.87 16.89
C THR A 116 23.45 9.65 16.57
N GLY A 117 23.36 10.73 15.78
CA GLY A 117 24.49 11.48 15.24
C GLY A 117 25.34 12.23 16.28
N THR A 118 24.89 12.34 17.54
CA THR A 118 25.69 12.83 18.66
C THR A 118 26.70 11.80 19.18
N LEU A 119 26.51 10.54 18.84
CA LEU A 119 27.46 9.47 19.14
C LEU A 119 28.65 9.52 18.15
N PRO A 120 29.84 9.04 18.55
CA PRO A 120 30.90 8.79 17.58
C PRO A 120 30.40 7.97 16.41
N GLY A 121 30.88 8.23 15.18
CA GLY A 121 30.34 7.60 13.96
C GLY A 121 30.28 6.06 14.03
N TRP A 122 31.28 5.42 14.62
CA TRP A 122 31.26 3.97 14.86
C TRP A 122 30.20 3.53 15.86
N GLY A 123 29.94 4.33 16.92
CA GLY A 123 28.92 4.05 17.93
C GLY A 123 27.50 4.14 17.35
N SER A 124 27.24 5.17 16.53
CA SER A 124 25.97 5.29 15.79
C SER A 124 25.73 4.10 14.88
N SER A 125 26.77 3.68 14.12
CA SER A 125 26.68 2.53 13.20
C SER A 125 26.43 1.23 13.93
N LEU A 126 27.10 0.99 15.07
CA LEU A 126 26.88 -0.22 15.90
C LEU A 126 25.47 -0.25 16.47
N LEU A 127 24.95 0.89 16.96
CA LEU A 127 23.58 0.96 17.47
C LEU A 127 22.54 0.64 16.38
N GLN A 128 22.74 1.17 15.19
CA GLN A 128 21.89 0.87 14.03
C GLN A 128 21.98 -0.59 13.63
N LEU A 129 23.19 -1.17 13.57
CA LEU A 129 23.39 -2.58 13.25
C LEU A 129 22.74 -3.51 14.27
N ALA A 130 22.86 -3.19 15.57
CA ALA A 130 22.16 -3.92 16.63
C ALA A 130 20.65 -3.83 16.47
N GLY A 131 20.13 -2.66 16.12
CA GLY A 131 18.71 -2.45 15.76
C GLY A 131 18.26 -3.34 14.62
N TRP A 132 19.03 -3.41 13.53
CA TRP A 132 18.76 -4.31 12.41
C TRP A 132 18.78 -5.79 12.81
N GLY A 133 19.69 -6.20 13.67
CA GLY A 133 19.69 -7.54 14.25
C GLY A 133 18.39 -7.86 15.00
N CYS A 134 17.90 -6.92 15.80
CA CYS A 134 16.61 -7.06 16.48
C CYS A 134 15.45 -7.10 15.50
N PHE A 135 15.44 -6.29 14.42
CA PHE A 135 14.41 -6.34 13.38
C PHE A 135 14.41 -7.69 12.64
N CYS A 136 15.57 -8.25 12.35
CA CYS A 136 15.66 -9.61 11.81
C CYS A 136 15.02 -10.62 12.76
N ALA A 137 15.27 -10.54 14.07
CA ALA A 137 14.66 -11.42 15.07
C ALA A 137 13.12 -11.25 15.14
N LEU A 138 12.59 -10.03 14.89
CA LEU A 138 11.14 -9.75 14.88
C LEU A 138 10.41 -10.39 13.69
N PHE A 139 10.99 -10.29 12.50
CA PHE A 139 10.28 -10.56 11.24
C PHE A 139 10.73 -11.82 10.52
N MET A 140 11.95 -12.31 10.77
CA MET A 140 12.45 -13.53 10.14
C MET A 140 11.94 -14.76 10.87
N ARG A 141 11.64 -15.79 10.09
CA ARG A 141 11.35 -17.12 10.58
C ARG A 141 12.50 -18.06 10.20
N PHE A 142 13.14 -18.59 11.18
CA PHE A 142 14.26 -19.50 10.99
C PHE A 142 13.74 -20.92 10.80
N GLY A 143 13.92 -21.48 9.60
CA GLY A 143 13.38 -22.78 9.23
C GLY A 143 13.94 -23.98 10.05
N ARG A 144 15.11 -23.80 10.68
CA ARG A 144 15.73 -24.79 11.55
C ARG A 144 15.20 -24.79 12.99
N LEU A 145 14.43 -23.75 13.36
CA LEU A 145 13.89 -23.60 14.71
C LEU A 145 12.42 -24.04 14.76
N SER A 146 12.03 -24.63 15.89
CA SER A 146 10.61 -24.92 16.16
C SER A 146 9.77 -23.63 16.29
N ASP A 147 8.44 -23.76 16.19
CA ASP A 147 7.53 -22.61 16.34
C ASP A 147 7.65 -21.93 17.71
N ARG A 148 7.94 -22.69 18.77
CA ARG A 148 8.20 -22.16 20.12
C ARG A 148 9.48 -21.34 20.13
N GLN A 149 10.56 -21.86 19.56
CA GLN A 149 11.84 -21.16 19.47
C GLN A 149 11.74 -19.89 18.61
N ASN A 150 11.06 -19.95 17.45
CA ASN A 150 10.81 -18.75 16.64
C ASN A 150 10.00 -17.67 17.41
N ARG A 151 9.06 -18.08 18.26
CA ARG A 151 8.36 -17.12 19.14
C ARG A 151 9.30 -16.53 20.19
N MET A 152 10.18 -17.31 20.76
CA MET A 152 11.19 -16.80 21.72
C MET A 152 12.16 -15.83 21.06
N VAL A 153 12.62 -16.11 19.83
CA VAL A 153 13.47 -15.20 19.05
C VAL A 153 12.73 -13.87 18.79
N CYS A 154 11.47 -13.92 18.42
CA CYS A 154 10.65 -12.72 18.24
C CYS A 154 10.52 -11.91 19.54
N LEU A 155 10.27 -12.56 20.68
CA LEU A 155 10.20 -11.89 21.99
C LEU A 155 11.56 -11.30 22.39
N ALA A 156 12.66 -12.02 22.13
CA ALA A 156 14.00 -11.49 22.33
C ALA A 156 14.28 -10.26 21.45
N GLY A 157 13.79 -10.25 20.21
CA GLY A 157 13.84 -9.08 19.34
C GLY A 157 13.07 -7.87 19.91
N VAL A 158 11.87 -8.08 20.45
CA VAL A 158 11.09 -7.03 21.14
C VAL A 158 11.86 -6.49 22.35
N ALA A 159 12.34 -7.38 23.20
CA ALA A 159 13.13 -7.02 24.39
C ALA A 159 14.43 -6.30 24.02
N GLY A 160 15.11 -6.75 22.96
CA GLY A 160 16.31 -6.11 22.43
C GLY A 160 16.06 -4.69 21.93
N ILE A 161 14.98 -4.45 21.20
CA ILE A 161 14.59 -3.08 20.78
C ILE A 161 14.30 -2.21 21.98
N ALA A 162 13.52 -2.71 22.95
CA ALA A 162 13.22 -1.96 24.18
C ALA A 162 14.49 -1.61 24.95
N ALA A 163 15.42 -2.54 25.09
CA ALA A 163 16.70 -2.32 25.74
C ALA A 163 17.58 -1.31 24.99
N LEU A 164 17.64 -1.39 23.64
CA LEU A 164 18.39 -0.43 22.82
C LEU A 164 17.84 0.99 22.95
N LEU A 165 16.52 1.14 22.88
CA LEU A 165 15.88 2.46 23.04
C LEU A 165 16.04 3.03 24.44
N ALA A 166 15.94 2.17 25.46
CA ALA A 166 16.20 2.53 26.84
C ALA A 166 17.66 2.96 27.06
N ALA A 167 18.62 2.18 26.57
CA ALA A 167 20.03 2.53 26.61
C ALA A 167 20.32 3.84 25.86
N ALA A 168 19.73 3.99 24.67
CA ALA A 168 19.84 5.22 23.90
C ALA A 168 19.36 6.44 24.67
N ARG A 169 18.23 6.34 25.38
CA ARG A 169 17.64 7.42 26.16
C ARG A 169 18.40 7.73 27.45
N TRP A 170 18.71 6.71 28.24
CA TRP A 170 19.18 6.88 29.62
C TRP A 170 20.70 6.81 29.76
N ILE A 171 21.40 6.05 28.93
CA ILE A 171 22.86 5.93 29.01
C ILE A 171 23.52 6.99 28.11
N TRP A 172 23.03 7.17 26.89
CA TRP A 172 23.65 8.07 25.91
C TRP A 172 22.92 9.41 25.78
N GLY A 173 21.84 9.65 26.52
CA GLY A 173 21.12 10.92 26.51
C GLY A 173 20.50 11.29 25.17
N LEU A 174 20.27 10.31 24.28
CA LEU A 174 19.72 10.57 22.96
C LEU A 174 18.24 11.00 23.03
N PRO A 175 17.76 11.85 22.12
CA PRO A 175 16.39 12.37 22.13
C PRO A 175 15.39 11.32 21.62
N VAL A 176 15.34 10.15 22.24
CA VAL A 176 14.39 9.08 21.94
C VAL A 176 12.99 9.49 22.40
N SER A 177 12.01 9.40 21.51
CA SER A 177 10.61 9.70 21.80
C SER A 177 9.68 8.71 21.09
N ALA A 178 8.58 8.33 21.73
CA ALA A 178 7.52 7.55 21.09
C ALA A 178 6.82 8.35 19.96
N GLU A 179 6.79 9.68 20.06
CA GLU A 179 6.23 10.55 19.03
C GLU A 179 7.04 10.57 17.73
N ARG A 180 8.29 10.15 17.80
CA ARG A 180 9.15 9.99 16.63
C ARG A 180 8.93 8.63 16.01
N SER A 181 8.19 8.59 14.92
CA SER A 181 7.90 7.36 14.17
C SER A 181 8.11 7.56 12.67
N ASP A 182 8.35 6.48 11.94
CA ASP A 182 8.28 6.50 10.49
C ASP A 182 6.81 6.46 10.07
N VAL A 183 6.32 7.60 9.55
CA VAL A 183 4.91 7.80 9.20
C VAL A 183 4.44 6.79 8.14
N ILE A 184 5.29 6.45 7.17
CA ILE A 184 4.91 5.51 6.09
C ILE A 184 4.67 4.13 6.68
N ILE A 185 5.58 3.64 7.54
CA ILE A 185 5.44 2.32 8.17
C ILE A 185 4.29 2.33 9.17
N LEU A 186 4.06 3.43 9.86
CA LEU A 186 2.93 3.56 10.79
C LEU A 186 1.59 3.52 10.05
N VAL A 187 1.48 4.18 8.90
CA VAL A 187 0.30 4.07 8.03
C VAL A 187 0.12 2.63 7.56
N LEU A 188 1.19 1.95 7.13
CA LEU A 188 1.12 0.53 6.74
C LEU A 188 0.66 -0.37 7.89
N ALA A 189 1.12 -0.12 9.12
CA ALA A 189 0.66 -0.84 10.31
C ALA A 189 -0.86 -0.67 10.50
N ASN A 190 -1.34 0.57 10.48
CA ASN A 190 -2.76 0.88 10.63
C ASN A 190 -3.59 0.30 9.48
N MET A 191 -3.10 0.35 8.25
CA MET A 191 -3.78 -0.27 7.10
C MET A 191 -3.81 -1.79 7.20
N ALA A 192 -2.79 -2.44 7.76
CA ALA A 192 -2.81 -3.87 8.03
C ALA A 192 -3.90 -4.25 9.05
N LEU A 193 -4.12 -3.42 10.08
CA LEU A 193 -5.18 -3.62 11.06
C LEU A 193 -6.56 -3.33 10.47
N PHE A 194 -6.82 -2.07 10.10
CA PHE A 194 -8.16 -1.62 9.68
C PHE A 194 -8.59 -2.24 8.36
N GLY A 195 -7.69 -2.43 7.41
CA GLY A 195 -7.98 -3.12 6.15
C GLY A 195 -8.38 -4.57 6.37
N SER A 196 -7.70 -5.28 7.29
CA SER A 196 -8.08 -6.65 7.67
C SER A 196 -9.45 -6.68 8.34
N LEU A 197 -9.75 -5.73 9.24
CA LEU A 197 -11.04 -5.62 9.91
C LEU A 197 -12.16 -5.34 8.90
N VAL A 198 -12.00 -4.35 8.04
CA VAL A 198 -12.97 -4.03 6.99
C VAL A 198 -13.25 -5.25 6.13
N TRP A 199 -12.20 -5.92 5.63
CA TRP A 199 -12.39 -7.13 4.83
C TRP A 199 -13.10 -8.23 5.62
N LEU A 200 -12.68 -8.51 6.85
CA LEU A 200 -13.21 -9.60 7.68
C LEU A 200 -14.71 -9.45 7.94
N TYR A 201 -15.16 -8.25 8.27
CA TYR A 201 -16.58 -7.99 8.58
C TYR A 201 -17.44 -7.76 7.34
N THR A 202 -16.84 -7.43 6.19
CA THR A 202 -17.56 -7.20 4.93
C THR A 202 -17.31 -8.27 3.87
N ARG A 203 -16.60 -9.37 4.19
CA ARG A 203 -16.17 -10.38 3.22
C ARG A 203 -17.28 -10.98 2.36
N ASN A 204 -18.49 -11.10 2.94
CA ASN A 204 -19.64 -11.67 2.28
C ASN A 204 -20.63 -10.60 1.75
N ASN A 205 -20.31 -9.32 1.91
CA ASN A 205 -21.18 -8.22 1.51
C ASN A 205 -20.36 -7.09 0.86
N LEU A 206 -20.29 -7.13 -0.47
CA LEU A 206 -19.58 -6.12 -1.25
C LEU A 206 -20.19 -4.73 -1.09
N LEU A 207 -21.53 -4.63 -0.97
CA LEU A 207 -22.20 -3.34 -0.77
C LEU A 207 -21.81 -2.71 0.56
N ALA A 208 -21.72 -3.48 1.64
CA ALA A 208 -21.21 -2.99 2.92
C ALA A 208 -19.76 -2.49 2.81
N ARG A 209 -18.92 -3.20 2.04
CA ARG A 209 -17.51 -2.79 1.82
C ARG A 209 -17.42 -1.47 1.05
N LEU A 210 -18.21 -1.31 0.00
CA LEU A 210 -18.32 -0.05 -0.73
C LEU A 210 -18.97 1.05 0.14
N GLY A 211 -19.89 0.68 1.02
CA GLY A 211 -20.48 1.58 2.03
C GLY A 211 -19.44 2.15 2.99
N VAL A 212 -18.47 1.35 3.45
CA VAL A 212 -17.34 1.83 4.25
C VAL A 212 -16.52 2.86 3.47
N LEU A 213 -16.24 2.59 2.19
CA LEU A 213 -15.51 3.53 1.33
C LEU A 213 -16.29 4.85 1.14
N ALA A 214 -17.59 4.76 0.87
CA ALA A 214 -18.46 5.92 0.70
C ALA A 214 -18.56 6.76 1.99
N LEU A 215 -18.65 6.09 3.16
CA LEU A 215 -18.68 6.76 4.47
C LEU A 215 -17.36 7.50 4.73
N LEU A 216 -16.22 6.88 4.47
CA LEU A 216 -14.91 7.53 4.62
C LEU A 216 -14.75 8.73 3.68
N ALA A 217 -15.24 8.60 2.44
CA ALA A 217 -15.24 9.70 1.49
C ALA A 217 -16.12 10.86 1.98
N ALA A 218 -17.32 10.56 2.48
CA ALA A 218 -18.23 11.57 3.03
C ALA A 218 -17.64 12.27 4.27
N LEU A 219 -17.01 11.51 5.18
CA LEU A 219 -16.35 12.08 6.37
C LEU A 219 -15.20 13.02 5.96
N ARG A 220 -14.39 12.60 4.98
CA ARG A 220 -13.29 13.42 4.48
C ARG A 220 -13.79 14.69 3.77
N LEU A 221 -14.82 14.59 2.93
CA LEU A 221 -15.41 15.75 2.28
C LEU A 221 -16.02 16.72 3.29
N GLY A 222 -16.74 16.19 4.28
CA GLY A 222 -17.33 16.98 5.36
C GLY A 222 -16.30 17.61 6.30
N SER A 223 -15.10 17.03 6.40
CA SER A 223 -14.03 17.60 7.23
C SER A 223 -13.46 18.92 6.72
N GLY A 224 -13.73 19.29 5.48
CA GLY A 224 -13.41 20.61 4.93
C GLY A 224 -14.33 21.74 5.40
N VAL A 225 -15.38 21.43 6.15
CA VAL A 225 -16.29 22.42 6.75
C VAL A 225 -15.82 22.74 8.15
N GLU A 226 -15.30 23.93 8.36
CA GLU A 226 -14.76 24.40 9.64
C GLU A 226 -15.83 24.34 10.76
N GLY A 227 -15.43 23.85 11.93
CA GLY A 227 -16.31 23.69 13.10
C GLY A 227 -17.28 22.50 13.00
N SER A 228 -17.24 21.70 11.94
CA SER A 228 -18.11 20.54 11.79
C SER A 228 -17.64 19.36 12.68
N TRP A 229 -18.58 18.50 13.06
CA TRP A 229 -18.25 17.25 13.75
C TRP A 229 -17.37 16.33 12.87
N ASN A 230 -17.49 16.42 11.55
CA ASN A 230 -16.67 15.69 10.60
C ASN A 230 -15.21 16.12 10.68
N GLU A 231 -14.95 17.42 10.78
CA GLU A 231 -13.61 17.97 11.00
C GLU A 231 -13.02 17.46 12.32
N ALA A 232 -13.80 17.55 13.40
CA ALA A 232 -13.37 17.06 14.70
C ALA A 232 -13.01 15.57 14.70
N LEU A 233 -13.84 14.73 14.03
CA LEU A 233 -13.58 13.30 13.88
C LEU A 233 -12.37 13.02 12.97
N TRP A 234 -12.25 13.76 11.87
CA TRP A 234 -11.15 13.57 10.92
C TRP A 234 -9.79 13.87 11.55
N ASN A 235 -9.74 14.91 12.38
CA ASN A 235 -8.56 15.32 13.11
C ASN A 235 -8.36 14.56 14.44
N TRP A 236 -9.29 13.65 14.79
CA TRP A 236 -9.20 12.89 16.02
C TRP A 236 -7.97 11.97 16.03
N SER A 237 -7.18 12.14 17.07
CA SER A 237 -5.91 11.43 17.22
C SER A 237 -5.66 11.13 18.70
N PRO A 238 -6.17 10.02 19.25
CA PRO A 238 -6.03 9.68 20.67
C PRO A 238 -4.59 9.38 21.06
N ALA A 239 -3.78 8.95 20.11
CA ALA A 239 -2.37 8.65 20.25
C ALA A 239 -1.66 8.98 18.93
N PRO A 240 -1.28 10.26 18.68
CA PRO A 240 -0.73 10.71 17.39
C PRO A 240 0.49 9.93 16.93
N TRP A 241 1.24 9.39 17.87
CA TRP A 241 2.41 8.56 17.64
C TRP A 241 2.07 7.11 17.19
N LEU A 242 0.81 6.69 17.28
CA LEU A 242 0.35 5.34 16.99
C LEU A 242 -0.80 5.31 15.97
N PHE A 243 -1.79 6.19 16.15
CA PHE A 243 -3.00 6.23 15.33
C PHE A 243 -3.52 7.65 15.18
N ARG A 244 -3.86 7.98 13.94
CA ARG A 244 -4.60 9.17 13.55
C ARG A 244 -5.75 8.74 12.65
N PHE A 245 -6.94 9.32 12.87
CA PHE A 245 -8.11 8.94 12.09
C PHE A 245 -7.93 9.20 10.59
N ASP A 246 -7.24 10.28 10.22
CA ASP A 246 -6.95 10.64 8.83
C ASP A 246 -6.13 9.60 8.06
N TYR A 247 -5.44 8.67 8.75
CA TYR A 247 -4.76 7.54 8.09
C TYR A 247 -5.75 6.60 7.38
N LEU A 248 -7.02 6.55 7.84
CA LEU A 248 -8.05 5.70 7.24
C LEU A 248 -8.38 6.08 5.79
N LYS A 249 -7.98 7.27 5.31
CA LYS A 249 -8.08 7.65 3.90
C LYS A 249 -7.44 6.64 2.95
N TYR A 250 -6.37 5.96 3.39
CA TYR A 250 -5.69 4.96 2.57
C TYR A 250 -6.47 3.65 2.41
N LEU A 251 -7.58 3.45 3.14
CA LEU A 251 -8.54 2.39 2.84
C LEU A 251 -9.16 2.56 1.45
N CYS A 252 -9.13 3.76 0.88
CA CYS A 252 -9.51 4.01 -0.51
C CYS A 252 -8.64 3.28 -1.54
N ILE A 253 -7.43 2.80 -1.16
CA ILE A 253 -6.59 1.93 -2.00
C ILE A 253 -6.71 0.47 -1.54
N ILE A 254 -6.78 0.24 -0.23
CA ILE A 254 -6.89 -1.11 0.35
C ILE A 254 -8.18 -1.81 -0.10
N ILE A 255 -9.32 -1.13 -0.05
CA ILE A 255 -10.62 -1.71 -0.41
C ILE A 255 -10.65 -2.20 -1.86
N PRO A 256 -10.26 -1.41 -2.88
CA PRO A 256 -10.05 -1.90 -4.24
C PRO A 256 -9.16 -3.15 -4.31
N GLY A 257 -8.03 -3.13 -3.59
CA GLY A 257 -7.14 -4.28 -3.50
C GLY A 257 -7.85 -5.53 -2.94
N THR A 258 -8.69 -5.39 -1.90
CA THR A 258 -9.44 -6.53 -1.34
C THR A 258 -10.42 -7.12 -2.33
N ILE A 259 -11.04 -6.29 -3.19
CA ILE A 259 -11.95 -6.76 -4.24
C ILE A 259 -11.18 -7.58 -5.27
N ALA A 260 -10.03 -7.09 -5.73
CA ALA A 260 -9.17 -7.84 -6.63
C ALA A 260 -8.71 -9.17 -6.01
N GLY A 261 -8.32 -9.15 -4.74
CA GLY A 261 -7.90 -10.34 -3.99
C GLY A 261 -9.01 -11.39 -3.85
N ASP A 262 -10.27 -10.97 -3.62
CA ASP A 262 -11.42 -11.90 -3.60
C ASP A 262 -11.60 -12.59 -4.97
N ARG A 263 -11.48 -11.86 -6.09
CA ARG A 263 -11.57 -12.43 -7.44
C ARG A 263 -10.44 -13.41 -7.75
N ILE A 264 -9.23 -13.07 -7.30
CA ILE A 264 -8.07 -13.98 -7.44
C ILE A 264 -8.29 -15.24 -6.58
N TYR A 265 -8.80 -15.11 -5.36
CA TYR A 265 -9.09 -16.27 -4.50
C TYR A 265 -10.16 -17.17 -5.10
N GLU A 266 -11.25 -16.60 -5.61
CA GLU A 266 -12.31 -17.34 -6.31
C GLU A 266 -11.74 -18.12 -7.50
N TRP A 267 -10.88 -17.50 -8.32
CA TRP A 267 -10.22 -18.18 -9.43
C TRP A 267 -9.28 -19.31 -8.95
N MET A 268 -8.53 -19.09 -7.87
CA MET A 268 -7.62 -20.11 -7.34
C MET A 268 -8.35 -21.35 -6.82
N THR A 269 -9.57 -21.18 -6.29
CA THR A 269 -10.37 -22.25 -5.69
C THR A 269 -11.29 -22.95 -6.70
N GLN A 270 -11.49 -22.39 -7.89
CA GLN A 270 -12.27 -23.05 -8.94
C GLN A 270 -11.56 -24.32 -9.43
N SER A 271 -12.21 -25.47 -9.23
CA SER A 271 -11.80 -26.76 -9.78
C SER A 271 -12.30 -26.85 -11.24
N GLY A 272 -11.42 -26.72 -12.20
CA GLY A 272 -11.75 -26.88 -13.63
C GLY A 272 -10.47 -26.90 -14.46
N GLU A 273 -10.45 -27.74 -15.49
CA GLU A 273 -9.44 -27.63 -16.52
C GLU A 273 -9.63 -26.27 -17.22
N ASP A 274 -8.59 -25.47 -17.28
CA ASP A 274 -8.60 -24.28 -18.09
C ASP A 274 -8.83 -24.73 -19.56
N ALA A 275 -9.93 -24.25 -20.15
CA ALA A 275 -10.14 -24.41 -21.60
C ALA A 275 -8.89 -23.88 -22.33
N PRO A 276 -8.57 -24.39 -23.53
CA PRO A 276 -7.41 -23.93 -24.27
C PRO A 276 -7.39 -22.41 -24.29
N GLY A 277 -6.29 -21.83 -23.75
CA GLY A 277 -6.15 -20.40 -23.50
C GLY A 277 -6.31 -19.56 -24.77
N ALA A 278 -6.49 -18.27 -24.58
CA ALA A 278 -6.52 -17.30 -25.65
C ALA A 278 -5.26 -17.43 -26.55
N SER A 279 -5.41 -17.14 -27.85
CA SER A 279 -4.28 -17.10 -28.75
C SER A 279 -3.15 -16.22 -28.19
N ARG A 280 -1.91 -16.70 -28.20
CA ARG A 280 -0.71 -15.96 -27.74
C ARG A 280 -0.64 -14.55 -28.30
N ARG A 281 -1.09 -14.35 -29.54
CA ARG A 281 -1.17 -13.03 -30.17
C ARG A 281 -2.14 -12.09 -29.43
N ARG A 282 -3.26 -12.61 -28.97
CA ARG A 282 -4.26 -11.84 -28.19
C ARG A 282 -3.71 -11.44 -26.84
N GLU A 283 -3.02 -12.32 -26.14
CA GLU A 283 -2.38 -12.03 -24.84
C GLU A 283 -1.31 -10.95 -24.99
N VAL A 284 -0.50 -11.00 -26.03
CA VAL A 284 0.52 -9.96 -26.32
C VAL A 284 -0.16 -8.61 -26.54
N TRP A 285 -1.25 -8.53 -27.31
CA TRP A 285 -1.96 -7.28 -27.52
C TRP A 285 -2.58 -6.73 -26.24
N ILE A 286 -3.14 -7.59 -25.38
CA ILE A 286 -3.65 -7.18 -24.07
C ILE A 286 -2.51 -6.58 -23.23
N LEU A 287 -1.35 -7.23 -23.17
CA LEU A 287 -0.20 -6.74 -22.44
C LEU A 287 0.29 -5.39 -22.99
N VAL A 288 0.42 -5.27 -24.31
CA VAL A 288 0.86 -4.01 -24.94
C VAL A 288 -0.11 -2.87 -24.60
N LEU A 289 -1.41 -3.10 -24.70
CA LEU A 289 -2.42 -2.08 -24.40
C LEU A 289 -2.41 -1.70 -22.91
N LEU A 290 -2.22 -2.65 -21.99
CA LEU A 290 -2.10 -2.37 -20.56
C LEU A 290 -0.86 -1.52 -20.25
N VAL A 291 0.29 -1.88 -20.80
CA VAL A 291 1.52 -1.09 -20.63
C VAL A 291 1.36 0.31 -21.23
N THR A 292 0.75 0.41 -22.42
CA THR A 292 0.46 1.70 -23.05
C THR A 292 -0.47 2.55 -22.19
N LEU A 293 -1.50 1.95 -21.58
CA LEU A 293 -2.44 2.65 -20.68
C LEU A 293 -1.72 3.21 -19.45
N ILE A 294 -0.82 2.42 -18.83
CA ILE A 294 -0.02 2.87 -17.69
C ILE A 294 0.88 4.03 -18.10
N CYS A 295 1.64 3.90 -19.19
CA CYS A 295 2.54 4.95 -19.68
C CYS A 295 1.77 6.23 -20.05
N LEU A 296 0.61 6.09 -20.68
CA LEU A 296 -0.26 7.21 -21.05
C LEU A 296 -0.74 7.96 -19.81
N ASN A 297 -1.25 7.26 -18.79
CA ASN A 297 -1.72 7.90 -17.56
C ASN A 297 -0.56 8.56 -16.81
N MET A 298 0.60 7.91 -16.71
CA MET A 298 1.77 8.53 -16.08
C MET A 298 2.19 9.81 -16.80
N TRP A 299 2.34 9.76 -18.13
CA TRP A 299 2.70 10.93 -18.93
C TRP A 299 1.61 12.00 -18.89
N GLY A 300 0.35 11.65 -19.11
CA GLY A 300 -0.76 12.59 -19.22
C GLY A 300 -1.05 13.32 -17.93
N LEU A 301 -0.94 12.64 -16.78
CA LEU A 301 -1.16 13.23 -15.45
C LEU A 301 0.06 14.06 -15.01
N PHE A 302 1.28 13.64 -15.35
CA PHE A 302 2.49 14.41 -15.07
C PHE A 302 2.58 15.68 -15.94
N ALA A 303 2.37 15.54 -17.26
CA ALA A 303 2.42 16.65 -18.23
C ALA A 303 1.13 17.49 -18.26
N ARG A 304 0.12 17.17 -17.46
CA ARG A 304 -1.18 17.86 -17.37
C ARG A 304 -1.95 17.85 -18.68
N GLN A 305 -1.79 16.81 -19.50
CA GLN A 305 -2.51 16.60 -20.76
C GLN A 305 -3.81 15.80 -20.51
N LEU A 306 -4.70 16.34 -19.68
CA LEU A 306 -5.84 15.61 -19.10
C LEU A 306 -6.85 15.14 -20.16
N VAL A 307 -7.17 15.99 -21.14
CA VAL A 307 -8.14 15.66 -22.19
C VAL A 307 -7.62 14.55 -23.08
N VAL A 308 -6.35 14.64 -23.50
CA VAL A 308 -5.69 13.60 -24.31
C VAL A 308 -5.60 12.30 -23.53
N ASN A 309 -5.22 12.37 -22.24
CA ASN A 309 -5.12 11.23 -21.35
C ASN A 309 -6.48 10.51 -21.21
N LEU A 310 -7.55 11.27 -20.95
CA LEU A 310 -8.88 10.70 -20.79
C LEU A 310 -9.39 10.08 -22.11
N ALA A 311 -9.31 10.79 -23.23
CA ALA A 311 -9.80 10.31 -24.52
C ALA A 311 -9.06 9.07 -25.00
N ALA A 312 -7.73 9.08 -24.98
CA ALA A 312 -6.89 7.94 -25.35
C ALA A 312 -7.06 6.78 -24.38
N GLY A 313 -7.14 7.06 -23.06
CA GLY A 313 -7.37 6.07 -22.02
C GLY A 313 -8.70 5.33 -22.22
N VAL A 314 -9.79 6.05 -22.49
CA VAL A 314 -11.09 5.43 -22.81
C VAL A 314 -10.99 4.56 -24.07
N LEU A 315 -10.35 5.05 -25.13
CA LEU A 315 -10.16 4.28 -26.36
C LEU A 315 -9.41 2.97 -26.10
N ILE A 316 -8.29 3.03 -25.37
CA ILE A 316 -7.51 1.83 -25.00
C ILE A 316 -8.37 0.87 -24.17
N CYS A 317 -9.13 1.37 -23.20
CA CYS A 317 -10.03 0.54 -22.40
C CYS A 317 -11.13 -0.13 -23.25
N LEU A 318 -11.69 0.55 -24.24
CA LEU A 318 -12.65 -0.06 -25.18
C LEU A 318 -12.00 -1.17 -26.01
N LEU A 319 -10.78 -0.97 -26.48
CA LEU A 319 -10.01 -2.01 -27.19
C LEU A 319 -9.71 -3.21 -26.29
N LEU A 320 -9.27 -2.98 -25.05
CA LEU A 320 -9.05 -4.02 -24.03
C LEU A 320 -10.34 -4.80 -23.76
N ARG A 321 -11.47 -4.10 -23.55
CA ARG A 321 -12.78 -4.73 -23.36
C ARG A 321 -13.16 -5.62 -24.54
N ARG A 322 -12.88 -5.19 -25.78
CA ARG A 322 -13.15 -5.99 -26.99
C ARG A 322 -12.27 -7.24 -27.02
N LEU A 323 -10.99 -7.11 -26.69
CA LEU A 323 -10.06 -8.25 -26.62
C LEU A 323 -10.42 -9.22 -25.50
N LEU A 324 -10.89 -8.76 -24.34
CA LEU A 324 -11.25 -9.61 -23.20
C LEU A 324 -12.60 -10.31 -23.37
N ARG A 325 -13.46 -9.87 -24.29
CA ARG A 325 -14.75 -10.52 -24.57
C ARG A 325 -14.55 -11.86 -25.25
N GLY A 326 -15.41 -12.81 -24.92
CA GLY A 326 -15.50 -14.12 -25.61
C GLY A 326 -14.56 -15.18 -25.01
N ASP A 327 -13.79 -14.87 -23.97
CA ASP A 327 -13.02 -15.89 -23.26
C ASP A 327 -13.82 -16.41 -22.05
N GLY A 328 -14.48 -17.57 -22.27
CA GLY A 328 -15.28 -18.24 -21.23
C GLY A 328 -14.44 -19.06 -20.23
N SER A 329 -13.12 -19.10 -20.37
CA SER A 329 -12.23 -19.80 -19.44
C SER A 329 -12.29 -19.19 -18.03
N ALA A 330 -11.86 -19.94 -17.01
CA ALA A 330 -11.76 -19.42 -15.63
C ALA A 330 -10.83 -18.20 -15.57
N THR A 331 -9.72 -18.25 -16.30
CA THR A 331 -8.74 -17.17 -16.41
C THR A 331 -9.31 -15.96 -17.17
N GLY A 332 -10.07 -16.19 -18.26
CA GLY A 332 -10.75 -15.12 -19.00
C GLY A 332 -11.79 -14.38 -18.15
N ARG A 333 -12.57 -15.11 -17.33
CA ARG A 333 -13.51 -14.50 -16.38
C ARG A 333 -12.79 -13.66 -15.31
N LEU A 334 -11.65 -14.14 -14.79
CA LEU A 334 -10.82 -13.36 -13.88
C LEU A 334 -10.33 -12.06 -14.52
N HIS A 335 -9.73 -12.14 -15.71
CA HIS A 335 -9.23 -10.96 -16.43
C HIS A 335 -10.36 -9.97 -16.73
N GLY A 336 -11.53 -10.45 -17.16
CA GLY A 336 -12.70 -9.59 -17.39
C GLY A 336 -13.20 -8.89 -16.12
N SER A 337 -13.21 -9.60 -15.00
CA SER A 337 -13.61 -9.04 -13.71
C SER A 337 -12.58 -8.02 -13.17
N LEU A 338 -11.30 -8.34 -13.21
CA LEU A 338 -10.23 -7.41 -12.80
C LEU A 338 -10.22 -6.16 -13.68
N PHE A 339 -10.36 -6.33 -15.01
CA PHE A 339 -10.47 -5.21 -15.93
C PHE A 339 -11.70 -4.33 -15.62
N GLY A 340 -12.85 -4.94 -15.32
CA GLY A 340 -14.06 -4.19 -14.98
C GLY A 340 -13.87 -3.30 -13.74
N TRP A 341 -13.28 -3.85 -12.68
CA TRP A 341 -12.96 -3.08 -11.47
C TRP A 341 -11.86 -2.05 -11.70
N GLY A 342 -10.80 -2.40 -12.44
CA GLY A 342 -9.72 -1.48 -12.79
C GLY A 342 -10.24 -0.30 -13.61
N PHE A 343 -11.07 -0.55 -14.63
CA PHE A 343 -11.73 0.50 -15.41
C PHE A 343 -12.60 1.41 -14.53
N PHE A 344 -13.39 0.83 -13.64
CA PHE A 344 -14.23 1.61 -12.72
C PHE A 344 -13.41 2.57 -11.86
N TRP A 345 -12.36 2.07 -11.19
CA TRP A 345 -11.51 2.89 -10.34
C TRP A 345 -10.74 3.94 -11.13
N LEU A 346 -10.18 3.58 -12.29
CA LEU A 346 -9.45 4.51 -13.13
C LEU A 346 -10.35 5.65 -13.60
N MET A 347 -11.55 5.35 -14.11
CA MET A 347 -12.48 6.39 -14.57
C MET A 347 -12.97 7.27 -13.43
N LEU A 348 -13.27 6.69 -12.27
CA LEU A 348 -13.62 7.45 -11.06
C LEU A 348 -12.48 8.39 -10.65
N GLY A 349 -11.24 7.90 -10.64
CA GLY A 349 -10.08 8.70 -10.30
C GLY A 349 -9.80 9.82 -11.29
N LEU A 350 -9.93 9.57 -12.59
CA LEU A 350 -9.77 10.59 -13.63
C LEU A 350 -10.90 11.61 -13.59
N ALA A 351 -12.13 11.21 -13.27
CA ALA A 351 -13.26 12.14 -13.09
C ALA A 351 -13.06 13.07 -11.87
N LEU A 352 -12.38 12.59 -10.83
CA LEU A 352 -12.07 13.37 -9.62
C LEU A 352 -10.79 14.22 -9.77
N GLU A 353 -10.13 14.17 -10.93
CA GLU A 353 -8.83 14.81 -11.13
C GLU A 353 -8.90 16.32 -10.96
N ALA A 354 -9.97 16.97 -11.43
CA ALA A 354 -10.16 18.41 -11.26
C ALA A 354 -10.51 18.82 -9.82
N PHE A 355 -10.88 17.86 -8.98
CA PHE A 355 -11.22 18.08 -7.59
C PHE A 355 -9.97 18.12 -6.71
N GLU A 356 -9.96 18.80 -5.59
CA GLU A 356 -8.82 18.94 -4.67
C GLU A 356 -7.56 19.55 -5.32
N GLY A 357 -7.70 20.28 -6.45
CA GLY A 357 -6.58 20.91 -7.17
C GLY A 357 -5.71 19.93 -7.94
N GLY A 358 -6.29 18.83 -8.42
CA GLY A 358 -5.64 17.80 -9.23
C GLY A 358 -5.09 16.62 -8.45
N ILE A 359 -4.58 15.65 -9.21
CA ILE A 359 -4.00 14.45 -8.61
C ILE A 359 -2.71 14.76 -7.85
N LYS A 360 -2.62 14.37 -6.58
CA LYS A 360 -1.45 14.58 -5.71
C LYS A 360 -1.29 13.42 -4.73
N LYS A 361 -0.04 13.03 -4.49
CA LYS A 361 0.32 12.05 -3.47
C LYS A 361 0.24 12.65 -2.06
N ASP A 362 0.80 13.83 -1.86
CA ASP A 362 0.77 14.58 -0.61
C ASP A 362 -0.23 15.74 -0.76
N TYR A 363 -0.93 15.80 0.17
CA TYR A 363 -2.19 15.52 0.78
C TYR A 363 -3.12 14.50 0.07
N ALA A 364 -2.61 13.42 -0.45
CA ALA A 364 -3.28 12.24 -1.01
C ALA A 364 -4.74 12.45 -1.45
N THR A 365 -4.94 12.90 -2.70
CA THR A 365 -6.27 13.26 -3.23
C THR A 365 -7.12 12.04 -3.59
N PHE A 366 -8.43 12.17 -3.72
CA PHE A 366 -9.28 11.09 -4.19
C PHE A 366 -8.88 10.59 -5.58
N SER A 367 -8.50 11.50 -6.48
CA SER A 367 -7.97 11.13 -7.78
C SER A 367 -6.75 10.20 -7.64
N TYR A 368 -5.82 10.52 -6.72
CA TYR A 368 -4.65 9.69 -6.46
C TYR A 368 -5.03 8.28 -5.99
N PHE A 369 -5.96 8.14 -5.06
CA PHE A 369 -6.37 6.84 -4.56
C PHE A 369 -6.97 5.96 -5.66
N PHE A 370 -7.86 6.53 -6.47
CA PHE A 370 -8.61 5.74 -7.44
C PHE A 370 -7.85 5.51 -8.74
N VAL A 371 -7.08 6.49 -9.24
CA VAL A 371 -6.20 6.27 -10.40
C VAL A 371 -5.16 5.18 -10.11
N THR A 372 -4.57 5.20 -8.92
CA THR A 372 -3.55 4.19 -8.56
C THR A 372 -4.12 2.82 -8.23
N SER A 373 -5.43 2.71 -8.02
CA SER A 373 -6.15 1.46 -7.82
C SER A 373 -6.66 0.85 -9.12
N GLY A 374 -6.87 1.67 -10.14
CA GLY A 374 -7.36 1.29 -11.46
C GLY A 374 -6.27 0.88 -12.40
#